data_7a42dc2d2bb92146fe2dc107bc9e823f
#
_entry.id   7a42dc2d2bb92146fe2dc107bc9e823f
#
_cell.length_a   1.000
_cell.length_b   1.000
_cell.length_c   1.000
_cell.angle_alpha   90.00
_cell.angle_beta   90.00
_cell.angle_gamma   90.00
#
_symmetry.space_group_name_H-M   'P 1'
#
loop_
_entity.id
_entity.type
_entity.pdbx_description
1 polymer ?
#
loop_
_entity_poly.entity_id
_entity_poly.type
_entity_poly.pdbx_seq_one_letter_code
_entity_poly.pdbx_strand_id
1 'polypeptide(L)'
;MAEIKPGTPPVQCARPRSSRVRASIGNTDEDGRRQPATCRSHRTRGEELPINHLSLPPVVEAAIRPRGLFSLKLTARTDIWKATLLEGRWACARQVNDGTVLIGASDSRGVEEARFLLALDDDTSGFHRRFASDTLLGPSVRILRGLRPPRKVTVAHATLKAVCGQLIQSSRAREIERAVIRACGEDPPTRAALARLSPAALCRCGLAASRAATLTRLVRTLDLESLKTAPPENALARLRRERGVGQWSVGVISLQGLGRYDVGLAADLGLVKLLASVRGRWPEPAETAELLEPYGEWQGLASVFLLAGFARGLVPGANADRARLVRAARRAA
;
A
#
# COMPACT_ATOMS: atom_id res chain seq x y z
N MET A 1 -35.54 -11.26 46.12
CA MET A 1 -35.37 -9.79 46.22
C MET A 1 -33.93 -9.53 46.65
N ALA A 2 -33.06 -9.14 45.75
CA ALA A 2 -31.70 -8.69 46.04
C ALA A 2 -31.46 -7.43 45.18
N GLU A 3 -31.18 -6.33 45.90
CA GLU A 3 -31.02 -4.97 45.38
C GLU A 3 -29.78 -4.85 44.51
N ILE A 4 -29.96 -4.23 43.34
CA ILE A 4 -28.88 -3.81 42.43
C ILE A 4 -28.52 -2.36 42.77
N LYS A 5 -27.28 -2.11 43.19
CA LYS A 5 -26.72 -0.74 43.36
C LYS A 5 -26.23 -0.20 42.00
N PRO A 6 -26.45 1.09 41.69
CA PRO A 6 -26.07 1.69 40.42
C PRO A 6 -24.61 2.12 40.36
N GLY A 7 -24.13 2.11 39.13
CA GLY A 7 -22.79 2.22 38.62
C GLY A 7 -21.99 3.50 38.87
N THR A 8 -20.71 3.28 38.72
CA THR A 8 -19.65 4.29 38.67
C THR A 8 -19.55 4.88 37.24
N PRO A 9 -19.39 6.20 37.09
CA PRO A 9 -19.30 6.80 35.75
C PRO A 9 -17.92 6.57 35.10
N PRO A 10 -17.84 6.65 33.76
CA PRO A 10 -16.61 6.41 33.04
C PRO A 10 -15.62 7.56 33.16
N VAL A 11 -14.36 7.21 33.36
CA VAL A 11 -13.21 8.14 33.39
C VAL A 11 -13.06 8.81 32.03
N GLN A 12 -13.23 10.13 31.98
CA GLN A 12 -12.93 10.96 30.82
C GLN A 12 -11.42 11.13 30.67
N CYS A 13 -10.86 10.61 29.58
CA CYS A 13 -9.48 10.91 29.17
C CYS A 13 -9.39 12.35 28.67
N ALA A 14 -8.70 13.20 29.43
CA ALA A 14 -8.38 14.56 29.05
C ALA A 14 -7.49 14.62 27.83
N ARG A 15 -7.82 15.50 26.88
CA ARG A 15 -7.00 15.85 25.72
C ARG A 15 -5.80 16.70 26.15
N PRO A 16 -4.57 16.45 25.68
CA PRO A 16 -3.45 17.35 25.92
C PRO A 16 -3.62 18.64 25.12
N ARG A 17 -3.45 19.77 25.81
CA ARG A 17 -3.44 21.13 25.23
C ARG A 17 -2.20 21.31 24.36
N SER A 18 -2.38 21.79 23.14
CA SER A 18 -1.32 22.23 22.25
C SER A 18 -0.68 23.51 22.77
N SER A 19 0.58 23.48 23.18
CA SER A 19 1.40 24.67 23.44
C SER A 19 1.84 25.27 22.11
N ARG A 20 1.33 26.47 21.81
CA ARG A 20 1.85 27.32 20.73
C ARG A 20 3.18 27.93 21.20
N VAL A 21 4.27 27.54 20.55
CA VAL A 21 5.54 28.28 20.63
C VAL A 21 5.40 29.54 19.77
N ARG A 22 5.46 30.72 20.39
CA ARG A 22 5.59 32.01 19.71
C ARG A 22 7.05 32.14 19.28
N ALA A 23 7.28 32.29 17.97
CA ALA A 23 8.55 32.78 17.46
C ALA A 23 8.59 34.30 17.65
N SER A 24 9.62 34.77 18.32
CA SER A 24 9.92 36.18 18.49
C SER A 24 10.52 36.77 17.21
N ILE A 25 9.91 37.82 16.72
CA ILE A 25 10.40 38.63 15.60
C ILE A 25 11.45 39.59 16.15
N GLY A 26 12.68 39.46 15.64
CA GLY A 26 13.76 40.40 15.94
C GLY A 26 13.76 41.61 14.99
N ASN A 27 13.93 42.74 15.59
CA ASN A 27 14.27 44.08 15.16
C ASN A 27 14.46 44.38 13.65
N THR A 28 13.66 45.31 13.18
CA THR A 28 13.91 46.15 12.00
C THR A 28 14.66 47.38 12.43
N ASP A 29 15.83 47.64 11.80
CA ASP A 29 16.50 48.91 11.86
C ASP A 29 15.86 49.91 10.87
N GLU A 30 15.73 51.14 11.30
CA GLU A 30 15.24 52.27 10.54
C GLU A 30 16.26 52.56 9.42
N ASP A 31 15.99 52.28 8.19
CA ASP A 31 16.22 53.06 6.98
C ASP A 31 15.92 52.20 5.75
N GLY A 32 14.84 52.52 5.11
CA GLY A 32 14.32 51.82 3.93
C GLY A 32 15.13 52.06 2.64
N ARG A 33 16.26 51.38 2.45
CA ARG A 33 16.92 51.31 1.14
C ARG A 33 17.50 49.93 0.88
N ARG A 34 16.89 49.22 -0.07
CA ARG A 34 17.44 47.97 -0.64
C ARG A 34 18.64 48.32 -1.53
N GLN A 35 19.83 47.82 -1.17
CA GLN A 35 20.97 47.77 -2.07
C GLN A 35 21.10 46.39 -2.72
N PRO A 36 21.44 46.28 -4.01
CA PRO A 36 21.65 45.00 -4.67
C PRO A 36 23.04 44.44 -4.29
N ALA A 37 23.03 43.16 -3.87
CA ALA A 37 24.26 42.43 -3.57
C ALA A 37 25.03 42.11 -4.86
N THR A 38 26.16 42.75 -5.06
CA THR A 38 27.14 42.40 -6.09
C THR A 38 27.93 41.16 -5.65
N CYS A 39 27.81 40.12 -6.41
CA CYS A 39 28.59 38.88 -6.23
C CYS A 39 30.02 39.11 -6.74
N ARG A 40 31.01 39.31 -5.84
CA ARG A 40 32.43 39.26 -6.16
C ARG A 40 32.93 37.83 -6.07
N SER A 41 33.30 37.27 -7.21
CA SER A 41 34.03 36.03 -7.34
C SER A 41 35.45 36.16 -6.80
N HIS A 42 35.73 35.55 -5.64
CA HIS A 42 37.10 35.25 -5.23
C HIS A 42 37.39 33.79 -5.60
N ARG A 43 38.18 33.60 -6.67
CA ARG A 43 38.93 32.39 -6.93
C ARG A 43 40.03 32.28 -5.86
N THR A 44 39.89 31.33 -4.96
CA THR A 44 41.00 30.78 -4.18
C THR A 44 41.37 29.42 -4.71
N ARG A 45 42.69 29.27 -4.95
CA ARG A 45 43.35 28.06 -5.44
C ARG A 45 43.06 26.84 -4.55
N GLY A 46 42.86 25.72 -5.20
CA GLY A 46 43.06 24.32 -4.86
C GLY A 46 43.57 23.98 -3.47
N GLU A 47 42.66 23.54 -2.64
CA GLU A 47 42.89 22.45 -1.72
C GLU A 47 42.01 21.29 -2.16
N GLU A 48 42.61 20.30 -2.81
CA GLU A 48 42.01 18.98 -3.02
C GLU A 48 41.82 18.35 -1.65
N LEU A 49 40.57 18.46 -1.13
CA LEU A 49 40.17 17.62 -0.03
C LEU A 49 40.29 16.19 -0.48
N PRO A 50 40.92 15.27 0.30
CA PRO A 50 40.99 13.89 -0.05
C PRO A 50 39.56 13.36 -0.14
N ILE A 51 39.12 12.99 -1.35
CA ILE A 51 37.93 12.22 -1.57
C ILE A 51 38.22 10.87 -0.90
N ASN A 52 37.81 10.75 0.38
CA ASN A 52 37.69 9.45 0.99
C ASN A 52 36.85 8.63 0.04
N HIS A 53 37.44 7.63 -0.60
CA HIS A 53 36.78 6.57 -1.31
C HIS A 53 35.89 5.84 -0.32
N LEU A 54 34.71 6.39 -0.04
CA LEU A 54 33.57 5.61 0.37
C LEU A 54 33.33 4.68 -0.82
N SER A 55 33.88 3.47 -0.74
CA SER A 55 33.57 2.41 -1.68
C SER A 55 32.05 2.23 -1.61
N LEU A 56 31.37 2.79 -2.60
CA LEU A 56 29.94 2.48 -2.78
C LEU A 56 29.81 0.96 -2.82
N PRO A 57 28.85 0.37 -2.08
CA PRO A 57 28.65 -1.07 -2.13
C PRO A 57 28.48 -1.48 -3.59
N PRO A 58 28.97 -2.65 -4.01
CA PRO A 58 28.90 -3.10 -5.39
C PRO A 58 27.44 -3.02 -5.87
N VAL A 59 27.23 -2.32 -6.96
CA VAL A 59 25.92 -2.16 -7.60
C VAL A 59 25.83 -3.22 -8.67
N VAL A 60 24.86 -4.12 -8.53
CA VAL A 60 24.51 -5.06 -9.61
C VAL A 60 23.46 -4.36 -10.48
N GLU A 61 23.73 -4.25 -11.76
CA GLU A 61 22.81 -3.69 -12.76
C GLU A 61 22.22 -4.80 -13.64
N ALA A 62 20.93 -4.67 -13.93
CA ALA A 62 20.22 -5.57 -14.83
C ALA A 62 19.24 -4.80 -15.70
N ALA A 63 19.16 -5.20 -16.99
CA ALA A 63 18.18 -4.71 -17.94
C ALA A 63 17.13 -5.82 -18.15
N ILE A 64 15.90 -5.59 -17.69
CA ILE A 64 14.83 -6.58 -17.72
C ILE A 64 13.75 -6.12 -18.68
N ARG A 65 13.39 -6.97 -19.63
CA ARG A 65 12.21 -6.77 -20.46
C ARG A 65 11.02 -7.42 -19.77
N PRO A 66 10.02 -6.63 -19.29
CA PRO A 66 8.87 -7.18 -18.61
C PRO A 66 8.08 -8.15 -19.50
N ARG A 67 7.53 -9.20 -18.91
CA ARG A 67 6.60 -10.08 -19.65
C ARG A 67 5.29 -9.33 -19.89
N GLY A 68 4.87 -9.22 -21.15
CA GLY A 68 3.69 -8.47 -21.55
C GLY A 68 3.77 -6.97 -21.25
N LEU A 69 2.61 -6.31 -21.17
CA LEU A 69 2.52 -4.88 -20.94
C LEU A 69 2.94 -4.50 -19.52
N PHE A 70 3.77 -3.48 -19.38
CA PHE A 70 4.19 -2.93 -18.10
C PHE A 70 4.38 -1.42 -18.18
N SER A 71 3.97 -0.71 -17.14
CA SER A 71 4.24 0.71 -16.95
C SER A 71 4.66 0.96 -15.51
N LEU A 72 5.91 1.36 -15.32
CA LEU A 72 6.46 1.71 -14.01
C LEU A 72 5.69 2.90 -13.40
N LYS A 73 5.38 3.90 -14.23
CA LYS A 73 4.64 5.09 -13.83
C LYS A 73 3.24 4.77 -13.31
N LEU A 74 2.53 3.83 -13.94
CA LEU A 74 1.22 3.40 -13.47
C LEU A 74 1.33 2.53 -12.21
N THR A 75 2.31 1.63 -12.16
CA THR A 75 2.52 0.66 -11.08
C THR A 75 3.04 1.31 -9.81
N ALA A 76 4.13 2.07 -9.91
CA ALA A 76 4.82 2.68 -8.76
C ALA A 76 4.45 4.15 -8.52
N ARG A 77 3.74 4.79 -9.46
CA ARG A 77 3.37 6.22 -9.45
C ARG A 77 4.59 7.16 -9.40
N THR A 78 5.69 6.71 -9.97
CA THR A 78 6.95 7.45 -10.05
C THR A 78 7.70 7.01 -11.31
N ASP A 79 8.58 7.84 -11.82
CA ASP A 79 9.46 7.51 -12.94
C ASP A 79 10.72 6.75 -12.45
N ILE A 80 11.07 6.89 -11.18
CA ILE A 80 12.15 6.14 -10.52
C ILE A 80 11.58 5.48 -9.26
N TRP A 81 11.52 4.16 -9.28
CA TRP A 81 11.12 3.37 -8.11
C TRP A 81 12.34 3.06 -7.24
N LYS A 82 12.16 3.06 -5.93
CA LYS A 82 13.19 2.69 -4.93
C LYS A 82 12.55 1.86 -3.84
N ALA A 83 13.29 0.88 -3.34
CA ALA A 83 12.87 0.07 -2.19
C ALA A 83 14.06 -0.28 -1.31
N THR A 84 13.82 -0.26 0.00
CA THR A 84 14.64 -0.98 0.98
C THR A 84 14.16 -2.42 1.01
N LEU A 85 15.10 -3.35 1.03
CA LEU A 85 14.90 -4.79 1.06
C LEU A 85 15.33 -5.32 2.43
N LEU A 86 15.19 -6.64 2.64
CA LEU A 86 15.66 -7.26 3.89
C LEU A 86 17.18 -7.15 4.02
N GLU A 87 17.68 -7.21 5.26
CA GLU A 87 19.12 -7.22 5.60
C GLU A 87 19.87 -5.97 5.11
N GLY A 88 19.17 -4.81 5.06
CA GLY A 88 19.77 -3.55 4.62
C GLY A 88 20.04 -3.46 3.12
N ARG A 89 19.64 -4.46 2.34
CA ARG A 89 19.71 -4.42 0.89
C ARG A 89 18.77 -3.36 0.31
N TRP A 90 19.03 -2.95 -0.90
CA TRP A 90 18.21 -1.96 -1.61
C TRP A 90 18.11 -2.31 -3.10
N ALA A 91 17.08 -1.77 -3.75
CA ALA A 91 16.95 -1.77 -5.19
C ALA A 91 16.31 -0.47 -5.68
N CYS A 92 16.66 -0.08 -6.90
CA CYS A 92 16.00 0.98 -7.63
C CYS A 92 15.71 0.53 -9.06
N ALA A 93 14.71 1.14 -9.70
CA ALA A 93 14.38 0.83 -11.07
C ALA A 93 13.87 2.07 -11.83
N ARG A 94 14.16 2.12 -13.12
CA ARG A 94 13.56 3.07 -14.07
C ARG A 94 13.18 2.34 -15.36
N GLN A 95 12.09 2.77 -15.99
CA GLN A 95 11.70 2.26 -17.29
C GLN A 95 12.22 3.19 -18.38
N VAL A 96 12.81 2.63 -19.42
CA VAL A 96 13.28 3.37 -20.61
C VAL A 96 12.27 3.27 -21.75
N ASN A 97 12.48 4.05 -22.81
CA ASN A 97 11.48 4.27 -23.87
C ASN A 97 11.08 3.01 -24.65
N ASP A 98 11.97 2.02 -24.76
CA ASP A 98 11.70 0.72 -25.41
C ASP A 98 10.91 -0.25 -24.50
N GLY A 99 10.54 0.19 -23.29
CA GLY A 99 9.81 -0.59 -22.30
C GLY A 99 10.69 -1.43 -21.38
N THR A 100 12.00 -1.49 -21.60
CA THR A 100 12.97 -2.17 -20.72
C THR A 100 13.00 -1.49 -19.35
N VAL A 101 13.11 -2.27 -18.28
CA VAL A 101 13.30 -1.78 -16.91
C VAL A 101 14.76 -2.00 -16.52
N LEU A 102 15.45 -0.90 -16.26
CA LEU A 102 16.81 -0.92 -15.73
C LEU A 102 16.72 -0.98 -14.21
N ILE A 103 17.34 -1.99 -13.61
CA ILE A 103 17.37 -2.21 -12.17
C ILE A 103 18.81 -2.07 -11.69
N GLY A 104 19.02 -1.24 -10.66
CA GLY A 104 20.24 -1.23 -9.85
C GLY A 104 19.91 -1.76 -8.45
N ALA A 105 20.76 -2.65 -7.93
CA ALA A 105 20.57 -3.25 -6.61
C ALA A 105 21.88 -3.49 -5.89
N SER A 106 21.82 -3.68 -4.58
CA SER A 106 22.99 -4.01 -3.76
C SER A 106 23.65 -5.36 -4.10
N ASP A 107 22.87 -6.30 -4.65
CA ASP A 107 23.30 -7.63 -5.06
C ASP A 107 22.31 -8.26 -6.06
N SER A 108 22.64 -9.45 -6.57
CA SER A 108 21.79 -10.20 -7.52
C SER A 108 20.43 -10.58 -6.93
N ARG A 109 20.37 -10.89 -5.62
CA ARG A 109 19.12 -11.18 -4.91
C ARG A 109 18.22 -9.95 -4.84
N GLY A 110 18.80 -8.75 -4.69
CA GLY A 110 18.07 -7.49 -4.77
C GLY A 110 17.44 -7.27 -6.14
N VAL A 111 18.09 -7.69 -7.23
CA VAL A 111 17.50 -7.66 -8.57
C VAL A 111 16.28 -8.58 -8.67
N GLU A 112 16.39 -9.83 -8.18
CA GLU A 112 15.28 -10.79 -8.19
C GLU A 112 14.09 -10.31 -7.33
N GLU A 113 14.38 -9.72 -6.16
CA GLU A 113 13.34 -9.13 -5.32
C GLU A 113 12.66 -7.95 -6.02
N ALA A 114 13.40 -7.09 -6.71
CA ALA A 114 12.84 -5.98 -7.48
C ALA A 114 11.94 -6.48 -8.63
N ARG A 115 12.33 -7.54 -9.34
CA ARG A 115 11.50 -8.22 -10.36
C ARG A 115 10.17 -8.68 -9.78
N PHE A 116 10.22 -9.34 -8.62
CA PHE A 116 9.00 -9.77 -7.92
C PHE A 116 8.14 -8.57 -7.48
N LEU A 117 8.75 -7.56 -6.83
CA LEU A 117 8.03 -6.39 -6.29
C LEU A 117 7.31 -5.58 -7.36
N LEU A 118 7.92 -5.46 -8.53
CA LEU A 118 7.36 -4.78 -9.70
C LEU A 118 6.54 -5.72 -10.61
N ALA A 119 6.46 -7.00 -10.24
CA ALA A 119 5.74 -8.02 -11.01
C ALA A 119 6.22 -8.13 -12.48
N LEU A 120 7.54 -8.00 -12.75
CA LEU A 120 8.07 -7.92 -14.11
C LEU A 120 7.92 -9.24 -14.88
N ASP A 121 7.87 -10.37 -14.17
CA ASP A 121 7.76 -11.70 -14.77
C ASP A 121 6.31 -12.15 -15.03
N ASP A 122 5.33 -11.34 -14.62
CA ASP A 122 3.93 -11.69 -14.80
C ASP A 122 3.46 -11.40 -16.22
N ASP A 123 2.93 -12.39 -16.90
CA ASP A 123 2.25 -12.16 -18.17
C ASP A 123 0.77 -11.83 -17.96
N THR A 124 0.44 -10.56 -18.05
CA THR A 124 -0.94 -10.07 -17.98
C THR A 124 -1.61 -9.90 -19.34
N SER A 125 -0.99 -10.39 -20.42
CA SER A 125 -1.50 -10.23 -21.80
C SER A 125 -2.86 -10.91 -21.98
N GLY A 126 -3.07 -12.07 -21.33
CA GLY A 126 -4.36 -12.78 -21.32
C GLY A 126 -5.47 -11.93 -20.73
N PHE A 127 -5.21 -11.27 -19.60
CA PHE A 127 -6.15 -10.33 -18.98
C PHE A 127 -6.51 -9.18 -19.92
N HIS A 128 -5.52 -8.54 -20.50
CA HIS A 128 -5.75 -7.41 -21.40
C HIS A 128 -6.57 -7.81 -22.65
N ARG A 129 -6.28 -8.97 -23.26
CA ARG A 129 -7.04 -9.46 -24.41
C ARG A 129 -8.48 -9.79 -24.04
N ARG A 130 -8.69 -10.51 -22.92
CA ARG A 130 -10.00 -10.99 -22.51
C ARG A 130 -10.95 -9.87 -22.11
N PHE A 131 -10.44 -8.84 -21.41
CA PHE A 131 -11.28 -7.81 -20.78
C PHE A 131 -11.21 -6.43 -21.41
N ALA A 132 -10.52 -6.26 -22.55
CA ALA A 132 -10.44 -4.97 -23.25
C ALA A 132 -11.80 -4.44 -23.73
N SER A 133 -12.74 -5.35 -24.07
CA SER A 133 -14.11 -5.04 -24.50
C SER A 133 -15.16 -5.20 -23.41
N ASP A 134 -14.77 -5.55 -22.17
CA ASP A 134 -15.70 -5.63 -21.06
C ASP A 134 -16.42 -4.28 -20.84
N THR A 135 -17.71 -4.33 -20.56
CA THR A 135 -18.55 -3.12 -20.46
C THR A 135 -18.17 -2.24 -19.28
N LEU A 136 -17.77 -2.82 -18.15
CA LEU A 136 -17.44 -2.09 -16.92
C LEU A 136 -15.93 -1.85 -16.80
N LEU A 137 -15.14 -2.89 -17.02
CA LEU A 137 -13.70 -2.91 -16.81
C LEU A 137 -12.90 -2.42 -18.04
N GLY A 138 -13.43 -2.63 -19.26
CA GLY A 138 -12.71 -2.42 -20.51
C GLY A 138 -12.09 -1.02 -20.70
N PRO A 139 -12.78 0.09 -20.41
CA PRO A 139 -12.15 1.41 -20.46
C PRO A 139 -10.92 1.54 -19.57
N SER A 140 -10.99 0.97 -18.35
CA SER A 140 -9.85 0.95 -17.44
C SER A 140 -8.70 0.11 -18.00
N VAL A 141 -8.99 -1.06 -18.58
CA VAL A 141 -7.99 -1.96 -19.20
C VAL A 141 -7.28 -1.29 -20.39
N ARG A 142 -8.03 -0.54 -21.23
CA ARG A 142 -7.46 0.17 -22.38
C ARG A 142 -6.59 1.36 -21.97
N ILE A 143 -7.00 2.13 -20.97
CA ILE A 143 -6.31 3.38 -20.56
C ILE A 143 -5.14 3.07 -19.63
N LEU A 144 -5.27 2.09 -18.72
CA LEU A 144 -4.25 1.77 -17.71
C LEU A 144 -3.36 0.60 -18.14
N ARG A 145 -3.04 0.53 -19.43
CA ARG A 145 -2.22 -0.55 -20.00
C ARG A 145 -0.87 -0.66 -19.28
N GLY A 146 -0.59 -1.86 -18.77
CA GLY A 146 0.65 -2.13 -18.05
C GLY A 146 0.62 -1.76 -16.56
N LEU A 147 -0.54 -1.34 -16.00
CA LEU A 147 -0.72 -1.23 -14.56
C LEU A 147 -0.57 -2.63 -13.93
N ARG A 148 0.25 -2.72 -12.89
CA ARG A 148 0.38 -3.91 -12.03
C ARG A 148 0.27 -3.53 -10.57
N PRO A 149 -0.28 -4.40 -9.70
CA PRO A 149 -0.34 -4.12 -8.27
C PRO A 149 1.07 -4.19 -7.67
N PRO A 150 1.53 -3.15 -6.94
CA PRO A 150 2.82 -3.20 -6.26
C PRO A 150 2.76 -4.24 -5.13
N ARG A 151 3.79 -5.08 -5.06
CA ARG A 151 3.93 -6.12 -4.03
C ARG A 151 4.69 -5.62 -2.82
N LYS A 152 4.64 -6.36 -1.75
CA LYS A 152 5.38 -6.12 -0.51
C LYS A 152 6.58 -7.07 -0.43
N VAL A 153 7.64 -6.61 0.20
CA VAL A 153 8.88 -7.40 0.36
C VAL A 153 8.61 -8.69 1.13
N THR A 154 7.83 -8.60 2.22
CA THR A 154 7.47 -9.74 3.07
C THR A 154 5.97 -9.99 3.07
N VAL A 155 5.56 -11.25 3.27
CA VAL A 155 4.14 -11.59 3.48
C VAL A 155 3.66 -11.01 4.81
N ALA A 156 4.55 -10.90 5.79
CA ALA A 156 4.28 -10.23 7.05
C ALA A 156 3.90 -8.75 6.85
N HIS A 157 4.58 -8.03 5.95
CA HIS A 157 4.23 -6.65 5.59
C HIS A 157 2.85 -6.57 4.88
N ALA A 158 2.58 -7.49 3.95
CA ALA A 158 1.26 -7.57 3.30
C ALA A 158 0.14 -7.87 4.31
N THR A 159 0.42 -8.73 5.30
CA THR A 159 -0.51 -9.05 6.40
C THR A 159 -0.73 -7.83 7.30
N LEU A 160 0.32 -7.11 7.69
CA LEU A 160 0.21 -5.85 8.43
C LEU A 160 -0.69 -4.86 7.68
N LYS A 161 -0.44 -4.66 6.39
CA LYS A 161 -1.25 -3.78 5.56
C LYS A 161 -2.71 -4.21 5.50
N ALA A 162 -2.98 -5.51 5.33
CA ALA A 162 -4.33 -6.06 5.33
C ALA A 162 -5.03 -5.77 6.67
N VAL A 163 -4.39 -6.04 7.80
CA VAL A 163 -4.98 -5.79 9.13
C VAL A 163 -5.21 -4.30 9.39
N CYS A 164 -4.27 -3.43 9.01
CA CYS A 164 -4.42 -1.98 9.14
C CYS A 164 -5.57 -1.43 8.29
N GLY A 165 -5.81 -2.01 7.10
CA GLY A 165 -6.78 -1.51 6.13
C GLY A 165 -8.24 -1.92 6.37
N GLN A 166 -8.50 -2.85 7.28
CA GLN A 166 -9.86 -3.33 7.53
C GLN A 166 -10.80 -2.19 7.96
N LEU A 167 -11.90 -2.01 7.22
CA LEU A 167 -13.03 -1.11 7.58
C LEU A 167 -12.67 0.36 7.85
N ILE A 168 -11.52 0.84 7.37
CA ILE A 168 -11.11 2.25 7.54
C ILE A 168 -10.66 2.89 6.22
N GLN A 169 -10.55 4.21 6.22
CA GLN A 169 -10.06 4.96 5.06
C GLN A 169 -8.58 4.63 4.80
N SER A 170 -8.21 4.55 3.52
CA SER A 170 -6.85 4.18 3.10
C SER A 170 -5.75 5.14 3.58
N SER A 171 -6.06 6.44 3.78
CA SER A 171 -5.13 7.41 4.37
C SER A 171 -4.80 7.03 5.82
N ARG A 172 -5.84 6.78 6.62
CA ARG A 172 -5.66 6.38 8.02
C ARG A 172 -4.98 5.02 8.15
N ALA A 173 -5.33 4.06 7.28
CA ALA A 173 -4.65 2.76 7.23
C ALA A 173 -3.14 2.91 7.02
N ARG A 174 -2.73 3.78 6.08
CA ARG A 174 -1.31 4.06 5.82
C ARG A 174 -0.59 4.74 6.98
N GLU A 175 -1.27 5.63 7.71
CA GLU A 175 -0.69 6.25 8.91
C GLU A 175 -0.40 5.21 9.99
N ILE A 176 -1.35 4.30 10.24
CA ILE A 176 -1.21 3.21 11.20
C ILE A 176 -0.10 2.24 10.74
N GLU A 177 -0.11 1.81 9.48
CA GLU A 177 0.93 0.95 8.89
C GLU A 177 2.34 1.53 9.15
N ARG A 178 2.54 2.82 8.82
CA ARG A 178 3.81 3.51 9.07
C ARG A 178 4.18 3.61 10.55
N ALA A 179 3.19 3.85 11.42
CA ALA A 179 3.41 3.90 12.86
C ALA A 179 3.88 2.54 13.41
N VAL A 180 3.28 1.44 12.94
CA VAL A 180 3.69 0.08 13.33
C VAL A 180 5.09 -0.25 12.79
N ILE A 181 5.40 0.11 11.53
CA ILE A 181 6.73 -0.08 10.93
C ILE A 181 7.79 0.66 11.77
N ARG A 182 7.55 1.92 12.13
CA ARG A 182 8.48 2.66 13.01
C ARG A 182 8.61 2.01 14.39
N ALA A 183 7.51 1.50 14.96
CA ALA A 183 7.53 0.87 16.28
C ALA A 183 8.26 -0.49 16.29
N CYS A 184 8.26 -1.24 15.19
CA CYS A 184 8.99 -2.50 15.10
C CYS A 184 10.49 -2.31 14.78
N GLY A 185 10.90 -1.11 14.32
CA GLY A 185 12.29 -0.76 14.05
C GLY A 185 12.88 -1.42 12.79
N GLU A 186 12.06 -2.03 11.95
CA GLU A 186 12.47 -2.64 10.68
C GLU A 186 11.59 -2.18 9.52
N ASP A 187 12.21 -1.74 8.43
CA ASP A 187 11.54 -1.39 7.17
C ASP A 187 12.33 -2.01 6.00
N PRO A 188 11.78 -3.03 5.34
CA PRO A 188 10.44 -3.62 5.49
C PRO A 188 10.28 -4.46 6.78
N PRO A 189 9.08 -4.48 7.38
CA PRO A 189 8.85 -5.21 8.61
C PRO A 189 8.86 -6.72 8.36
N THR A 190 9.60 -7.45 9.20
CA THR A 190 9.63 -8.91 9.20
C THR A 190 8.59 -9.49 10.16
N ARG A 191 8.28 -10.78 10.00
CA ARG A 191 7.44 -11.50 10.97
C ARG A 191 8.01 -11.44 12.38
N ALA A 192 9.33 -11.62 12.52
CA ALA A 192 10.01 -11.59 13.81
C ALA A 192 9.91 -10.20 14.46
N ALA A 193 10.14 -9.12 13.69
CA ALA A 193 10.02 -7.76 14.19
C ALA A 193 8.59 -7.43 14.67
N LEU A 194 7.58 -7.80 13.90
CA LEU A 194 6.19 -7.60 14.29
C LEU A 194 5.80 -8.44 15.51
N ALA A 195 6.34 -9.65 15.67
CA ALA A 195 6.05 -10.55 16.80
C ALA A 195 6.60 -10.02 18.15
N ARG A 196 7.62 -9.13 18.11
CA ARG A 196 8.14 -8.44 19.31
C ARG A 196 7.17 -7.39 19.87
N LEU A 197 6.25 -6.89 19.05
CA LEU A 197 5.28 -5.87 19.49
C LEU A 197 4.17 -6.51 20.33
N SER A 198 3.87 -5.91 21.49
CA SER A 198 2.71 -6.28 22.28
C SER A 198 1.42 -5.72 21.66
N PRO A 199 0.25 -6.33 21.93
CA PRO A 199 -1.04 -5.74 21.51
C PRO A 199 -1.22 -4.29 21.97
N ALA A 200 -0.75 -3.94 23.18
CA ALA A 200 -0.80 -2.57 23.68
C ALA A 200 0.07 -1.61 22.86
N ALA A 201 1.26 -2.04 22.43
CA ALA A 201 2.11 -1.25 21.53
C ALA A 201 1.43 -1.02 20.18
N LEU A 202 0.81 -2.03 19.59
CA LEU A 202 0.02 -1.92 18.36
C LEU A 202 -1.17 -0.97 18.51
N CYS A 203 -1.86 -1.01 19.65
CA CYS A 203 -2.96 -0.06 19.95
C CYS A 203 -2.44 1.38 20.03
N ARG A 204 -1.27 1.62 20.61
CA ARG A 204 -0.64 2.97 20.63
C ARG A 204 -0.30 3.46 19.20
N CYS A 205 -0.03 2.56 18.27
CA CYS A 205 0.13 2.91 16.84
C CYS A 205 -1.20 3.24 16.14
N GLY A 206 -2.34 3.03 16.80
CA GLY A 206 -3.67 3.36 16.29
C GLY A 206 -4.48 2.16 15.82
N LEU A 207 -4.03 0.91 16.01
CA LEU A 207 -4.84 -0.28 15.75
C LEU A 207 -5.93 -0.41 16.80
N ALA A 208 -7.14 -0.80 16.37
CA ALA A 208 -8.17 -1.24 17.31
C ALA A 208 -7.73 -2.54 18.01
N ALA A 209 -8.13 -2.74 19.27
CA ALA A 209 -7.69 -3.85 20.11
C ALA A 209 -7.89 -5.23 19.45
N SER A 210 -9.04 -5.45 18.78
CA SER A 210 -9.31 -6.70 18.06
C SER A 210 -8.34 -6.96 16.91
N ARG A 211 -7.95 -5.91 16.17
CA ARG A 211 -6.97 -6.00 15.08
C ARG A 211 -5.56 -6.19 15.60
N ALA A 212 -5.21 -5.51 16.68
CA ALA A 212 -3.93 -5.70 17.35
C ALA A 212 -3.78 -7.16 17.82
N ALA A 213 -4.81 -7.73 18.45
CA ALA A 213 -4.83 -9.14 18.85
C ALA A 213 -4.74 -10.07 17.64
N THR A 214 -5.46 -9.78 16.55
CA THR A 214 -5.39 -10.55 15.31
C THR A 214 -3.98 -10.55 14.73
N LEU A 215 -3.36 -9.36 14.56
CA LEU A 215 -2.00 -9.26 14.03
C LEU A 215 -0.99 -10.00 14.90
N THR A 216 -1.04 -9.79 16.23
CA THR A 216 -0.15 -10.48 17.18
C THR A 216 -0.26 -11.99 17.07
N ARG A 217 -1.48 -12.52 16.97
CA ARG A 217 -1.70 -13.95 16.81
C ARG A 217 -1.11 -14.44 15.48
N LEU A 218 -1.46 -13.80 14.37
CA LEU A 218 -1.00 -14.21 13.03
C LEU A 218 0.53 -14.29 12.96
N VAL A 219 1.23 -13.23 13.39
CA VAL A 219 2.71 -13.20 13.29
C VAL A 219 3.40 -14.16 14.26
N ARG A 220 2.73 -14.59 15.33
CA ARG A 220 3.29 -15.55 16.29
C ARG A 220 3.01 -17.01 15.92
N THR A 221 1.83 -17.29 15.33
CA THR A 221 1.39 -18.68 15.11
C THR A 221 1.57 -19.15 13.66
N LEU A 222 1.68 -18.23 12.69
CA LEU A 222 1.86 -18.57 11.28
C LEU A 222 3.28 -18.30 10.82
N ASP A 223 3.84 -19.24 10.08
CA ASP A 223 4.97 -18.96 9.21
C ASP A 223 4.45 -18.31 7.93
N LEU A 224 4.37 -16.95 7.97
CA LEU A 224 3.78 -16.18 6.88
C LEU A 224 4.60 -16.27 5.60
N GLU A 225 5.93 -16.34 5.71
CA GLU A 225 6.79 -16.34 4.53
C GLU A 225 6.73 -17.68 3.78
N SER A 226 6.49 -18.80 4.49
CA SER A 226 6.30 -20.12 3.85
C SER A 226 5.10 -20.18 2.92
N LEU A 227 4.12 -19.26 3.07
CA LEU A 227 2.96 -19.17 2.17
C LEU A 227 3.35 -18.80 0.73
N LYS A 228 4.54 -18.21 0.49
CA LYS A 228 5.04 -17.94 -0.87
C LYS A 228 5.38 -19.21 -1.65
N THR A 229 5.87 -20.21 -0.95
CA THR A 229 6.34 -21.49 -1.54
C THR A 229 5.33 -22.61 -1.42
N ALA A 230 4.29 -22.44 -0.59
CA ALA A 230 3.22 -23.42 -0.43
C ALA A 230 2.38 -23.53 -1.71
N PRO A 231 1.79 -24.72 -1.98
CA PRO A 231 0.78 -24.85 -3.02
C PRO A 231 -0.31 -23.78 -2.85
N PRO A 232 -0.76 -23.16 -3.95
CA PRO A 232 -1.68 -22.03 -3.90
C PRO A 232 -2.92 -22.24 -3.07
N GLU A 233 -3.57 -23.38 -3.23
CA GLU A 233 -4.79 -23.75 -2.51
C GLU A 233 -4.53 -23.88 -1.01
N ASN A 234 -3.39 -24.43 -0.62
CA ASN A 234 -3.00 -24.62 0.77
C ASN A 234 -2.74 -23.29 1.45
N ALA A 235 -2.02 -22.35 0.77
CA ALA A 235 -1.80 -21.02 1.25
C ALA A 235 -3.12 -20.26 1.48
N LEU A 236 -4.06 -20.33 0.54
CA LEU A 236 -5.37 -19.70 0.65
C LEU A 236 -6.25 -20.35 1.73
N ALA A 237 -6.28 -21.69 1.77
CA ALA A 237 -7.03 -22.43 2.80
C ALA A 237 -6.50 -22.07 4.20
N ARG A 238 -5.17 -21.94 4.35
CA ARG A 238 -4.57 -21.55 5.61
C ARG A 238 -4.99 -20.15 6.04
N LEU A 239 -4.91 -19.17 5.14
CA LEU A 239 -5.33 -17.80 5.42
C LEU A 239 -6.82 -17.68 5.76
N ARG A 240 -7.69 -18.41 5.04
CA ARG A 240 -9.15 -18.39 5.25
C ARG A 240 -9.58 -18.95 6.60
N ARG A 241 -8.81 -19.87 7.19
CA ARG A 241 -9.07 -20.44 8.52
C ARG A 241 -8.74 -19.49 9.66
N GLU A 242 -7.98 -18.41 9.38
CA GLU A 242 -7.51 -17.53 10.43
C GLU A 242 -8.60 -16.53 10.87
N ARG A 243 -8.95 -16.59 12.16
CA ARG A 243 -9.91 -15.66 12.75
C ARG A 243 -9.46 -14.20 12.55
N GLY A 244 -10.35 -13.34 12.09
CA GLY A 244 -10.05 -11.94 11.82
C GLY A 244 -9.36 -11.68 10.46
N VAL A 245 -9.18 -12.72 9.64
CA VAL A 245 -8.74 -12.63 8.24
C VAL A 245 -9.95 -12.90 7.36
N GLY A 246 -10.66 -11.84 7.00
CA GLY A 246 -11.82 -11.93 6.08
C GLY A 246 -11.37 -11.97 4.61
N GLN A 247 -12.34 -12.17 3.71
CA GLN A 247 -12.13 -12.31 2.27
C GLN A 247 -11.28 -11.17 1.68
N TRP A 248 -11.56 -9.93 2.05
CA TRP A 248 -10.75 -8.78 1.64
C TRP A 248 -9.28 -8.89 2.08
N SER A 249 -9.04 -9.30 3.32
CA SER A 249 -7.67 -9.47 3.84
C SER A 249 -6.91 -10.58 3.12
N VAL A 250 -7.59 -11.71 2.82
CA VAL A 250 -7.03 -12.79 1.98
C VAL A 250 -6.66 -12.24 0.61
N GLY A 251 -7.54 -11.46 -0.04
CA GLY A 251 -7.25 -10.83 -1.34
C GLY A 251 -6.04 -9.90 -1.30
N VAL A 252 -5.92 -9.05 -0.28
CA VAL A 252 -4.76 -8.16 -0.12
C VAL A 252 -3.47 -8.93 0.08
N ILE A 253 -3.46 -9.95 0.95
CA ILE A 253 -2.27 -10.79 1.20
C ILE A 253 -1.89 -11.56 -0.07
N SER A 254 -2.86 -12.16 -0.76
CA SER A 254 -2.64 -12.90 -2.02
C SER A 254 -2.04 -11.99 -3.09
N LEU A 255 -2.63 -10.82 -3.30
CA LEU A 255 -2.22 -9.89 -4.35
C LEU A 255 -0.84 -9.27 -4.07
N GLN A 256 -0.61 -8.79 -2.84
CA GLN A 256 0.58 -8.00 -2.51
C GLN A 256 1.68 -8.78 -1.80
N GLY A 257 1.34 -9.86 -1.11
CA GLY A 257 2.32 -10.73 -0.43
C GLY A 257 2.74 -11.92 -1.28
N LEU A 258 1.77 -12.58 -1.94
CA LEU A 258 2.00 -13.81 -2.69
C LEU A 258 2.12 -13.56 -4.20
N GLY A 259 1.76 -12.39 -4.70
CA GLY A 259 1.79 -12.05 -6.13
C GLY A 259 0.74 -12.76 -6.96
N ARG A 260 -0.41 -13.11 -6.40
CA ARG A 260 -1.46 -13.89 -7.04
C ARG A 260 -2.62 -12.99 -7.47
N TYR A 261 -3.25 -13.32 -8.58
CA TYR A 261 -4.35 -12.56 -9.18
C TYR A 261 -5.72 -13.22 -9.05
N ASP A 262 -5.79 -14.47 -8.60
CA ASP A 262 -6.98 -15.31 -8.53
C ASP A 262 -7.91 -14.99 -7.35
N VAL A 263 -7.49 -14.14 -6.41
CA VAL A 263 -8.33 -13.72 -5.29
C VAL A 263 -8.66 -12.24 -5.39
N GLY A 264 -9.95 -11.95 -5.54
CA GLY A 264 -10.48 -10.59 -5.62
C GLY A 264 -10.46 -9.85 -4.29
N LEU A 265 -10.50 -8.51 -4.36
CA LEU A 265 -10.62 -7.64 -3.19
C LEU A 265 -12.11 -7.49 -2.77
N ALA A 266 -12.82 -8.62 -2.62
CA ALA A 266 -14.21 -8.60 -2.20
C ALA A 266 -14.37 -7.89 -0.85
N ALA A 267 -15.46 -7.15 -0.69
CA ALA A 267 -15.74 -6.25 0.43
C ALA A 267 -14.79 -5.03 0.53
N ASP A 268 -14.02 -4.72 -0.51
CA ASP A 268 -13.25 -3.46 -0.56
C ASP A 268 -14.20 -2.25 -0.59
N LEU A 269 -13.96 -1.29 0.29
CA LEU A 269 -14.81 -0.09 0.40
C LEU A 269 -14.84 0.72 -0.92
N GLY A 270 -13.78 0.70 -1.71
CA GLY A 270 -13.75 1.34 -3.04
C GLY A 270 -14.67 0.61 -4.01
N LEU A 271 -14.68 -0.73 -4.01
CA LEU A 271 -15.61 -1.51 -4.83
C LEU A 271 -17.06 -1.36 -4.36
N VAL A 272 -17.31 -1.32 -3.05
CA VAL A 272 -18.64 -0.99 -2.50
C VAL A 272 -19.12 0.37 -2.98
N LYS A 273 -18.26 1.40 -2.96
CA LYS A 273 -18.60 2.74 -3.48
C LYS A 273 -18.83 2.75 -4.99
N LEU A 274 -18.01 2.00 -5.74
CA LEU A 274 -18.20 1.83 -7.18
C LEU A 274 -19.58 1.26 -7.46
N LEU A 275 -19.94 0.13 -6.85
CA LEU A 275 -21.26 -0.49 -7.00
C LEU A 275 -22.38 0.43 -6.55
N ALA A 276 -22.21 1.14 -5.42
CA ALA A 276 -23.21 2.11 -4.94
C ALA A 276 -23.49 3.19 -5.99
N SER A 277 -22.45 3.68 -6.65
CA SER A 277 -22.61 4.71 -7.68
C SER A 277 -23.29 4.18 -8.94
N VAL A 278 -23.03 2.95 -9.34
CA VAL A 278 -23.66 2.31 -10.50
C VAL A 278 -25.12 1.94 -10.21
N ARG A 279 -25.35 1.26 -9.07
CA ARG A 279 -26.68 0.72 -8.71
C ARG A 279 -27.65 1.77 -8.12
N GLY A 280 -27.15 2.93 -7.68
CA GLY A 280 -27.95 3.96 -7.03
C GLY A 280 -28.41 3.60 -5.61
N ARG A 281 -27.97 2.48 -5.05
CA ARG A 281 -28.18 2.06 -3.67
C ARG A 281 -26.88 1.61 -3.04
N TRP A 282 -26.80 1.62 -1.71
CA TRP A 282 -25.62 1.08 -1.01
C TRP A 282 -25.68 -0.45 -1.03
N PRO A 283 -24.70 -1.13 -1.65
CA PRO A 283 -24.68 -2.59 -1.72
C PRO A 283 -24.20 -3.20 -0.41
N GLU A 284 -24.55 -4.45 -0.19
CA GLU A 284 -23.92 -5.26 0.83
C GLU A 284 -22.48 -5.63 0.40
N PRO A 285 -21.53 -5.75 1.34
CA PRO A 285 -20.13 -6.07 0.99
C PRO A 285 -19.99 -7.36 0.17
N ALA A 286 -20.85 -8.35 0.38
CA ALA A 286 -20.87 -9.61 -0.38
C ALA A 286 -21.12 -9.40 -1.88
N GLU A 287 -21.93 -8.41 -2.27
CA GLU A 287 -22.23 -8.11 -3.68
C GLU A 287 -20.96 -7.72 -4.49
N THR A 288 -19.89 -7.34 -3.81
CA THR A 288 -18.60 -7.10 -4.48
C THR A 288 -17.90 -8.40 -4.89
N ALA A 289 -18.21 -9.54 -4.25
CA ALA A 289 -17.73 -10.84 -4.69
C ALA A 289 -18.42 -11.25 -6.00
N GLU A 290 -19.74 -11.06 -6.09
CA GLU A 290 -20.53 -11.27 -7.32
C GLU A 290 -20.00 -10.39 -8.48
N LEU A 291 -19.66 -9.13 -8.20
CA LEU A 291 -19.03 -8.24 -9.19
C LEU A 291 -17.73 -8.81 -9.75
N LEU A 292 -16.96 -9.51 -8.93
CA LEU A 292 -15.63 -10.00 -9.30
C LEU A 292 -15.66 -11.41 -9.90
N GLU A 293 -16.74 -12.18 -9.69
CA GLU A 293 -16.87 -13.57 -10.15
C GLU A 293 -16.60 -13.77 -11.65
N PRO A 294 -17.11 -12.91 -12.57
CA PRO A 294 -16.87 -13.07 -14.02
C PRO A 294 -15.40 -13.00 -14.44
N TYR A 295 -14.54 -12.47 -13.58
CA TYR A 295 -13.10 -12.29 -13.88
C TYR A 295 -12.26 -13.54 -13.55
N GLY A 296 -12.82 -14.56 -12.88
CA GLY A 296 -12.18 -15.86 -12.64
C GLY A 296 -10.80 -15.74 -12.00
N GLU A 297 -9.79 -16.32 -12.63
CA GLU A 297 -8.39 -16.28 -12.18
C GLU A 297 -7.76 -14.87 -12.14
N TRP A 298 -8.47 -13.87 -12.67
CA TRP A 298 -8.02 -12.47 -12.73
C TRP A 298 -8.74 -11.54 -11.74
N GLN A 299 -9.55 -12.07 -10.81
CA GLN A 299 -10.35 -11.26 -9.86
C GLN A 299 -9.53 -10.22 -9.11
N GLY A 300 -8.32 -10.57 -8.69
CA GLY A 300 -7.41 -9.66 -7.98
C GLY A 300 -6.94 -8.51 -8.87
N LEU A 301 -6.53 -8.82 -10.11
CA LEU A 301 -6.10 -7.82 -11.07
C LEU A 301 -7.28 -6.96 -11.52
N ALA A 302 -8.44 -7.56 -11.78
CA ALA A 302 -9.68 -6.84 -12.09
C ALA A 302 -10.06 -5.85 -10.98
N SER A 303 -9.95 -6.26 -9.71
CA SER A 303 -10.15 -5.37 -8.56
C SER A 303 -9.26 -4.13 -8.62
N VAL A 304 -7.97 -4.32 -8.97
CA VAL A 304 -7.01 -3.20 -9.09
C VAL A 304 -7.41 -2.25 -10.22
N PHE A 305 -7.79 -2.78 -11.38
CA PHE A 305 -8.21 -1.96 -12.52
C PHE A 305 -9.54 -1.26 -12.28
N LEU A 306 -10.52 -1.91 -11.65
CA LEU A 306 -11.79 -1.28 -11.26
C LEU A 306 -11.56 -0.13 -10.26
N LEU A 307 -10.75 -0.36 -9.21
CA LEU A 307 -10.43 0.67 -8.23
C LEU A 307 -9.64 1.83 -8.83
N ALA A 308 -8.64 1.54 -9.66
CA ALA A 308 -7.83 2.55 -10.32
C ALA A 308 -8.64 3.33 -11.37
N GLY A 309 -9.52 2.66 -12.09
CA GLY A 309 -10.44 3.25 -13.07
C GLY A 309 -11.51 4.09 -12.40
N PHE A 310 -12.13 3.61 -11.33
CA PHE A 310 -13.12 4.38 -10.56
C PHE A 310 -12.53 5.69 -10.02
N ALA A 311 -11.32 5.64 -9.49
CA ALA A 311 -10.61 6.83 -9.00
C ALA A 311 -10.29 7.85 -10.12
N ARG A 312 -10.33 7.45 -11.39
CA ARG A 312 -10.05 8.28 -12.58
C ARG A 312 -11.29 8.56 -13.44
N GLY A 313 -12.47 8.13 -13.02
CA GLY A 313 -13.71 8.29 -13.80
C GLY A 313 -13.77 7.44 -15.08
N LEU A 314 -13.02 6.34 -15.15
CA LEU A 314 -12.96 5.45 -16.32
C LEU A 314 -14.01 4.34 -16.28
N VAL A 315 -14.69 4.13 -15.16
CA VAL A 315 -15.70 3.08 -15.02
C VAL A 315 -17.07 3.64 -15.48
N PRO A 316 -17.68 3.09 -16.54
CA PRO A 316 -18.95 3.60 -17.05
C PRO A 316 -20.06 3.59 -16.01
N GLY A 317 -20.84 4.66 -15.96
CA GLY A 317 -21.96 4.81 -15.01
C GLY A 317 -21.55 5.01 -13.55
N ALA A 318 -20.23 4.93 -13.23
CA ALA A 318 -19.73 5.14 -11.89
C ALA A 318 -19.22 6.58 -11.67
N ASN A 319 -19.66 7.20 -10.56
CA ASN A 319 -19.25 8.55 -10.18
C ASN A 319 -19.04 8.61 -8.65
N ALA A 320 -17.91 9.17 -8.22
CA ALA A 320 -17.56 9.29 -6.81
C ALA A 320 -18.55 10.15 -6.01
N ASP A 321 -19.10 11.21 -6.62
CA ASP A 321 -20.06 12.10 -5.96
C ASP A 321 -21.41 11.41 -5.79
N ARG A 322 -21.87 10.66 -6.79
CA ARG A 322 -23.07 9.82 -6.67
C ARG A 322 -22.92 8.80 -5.53
N ALA A 323 -21.76 8.18 -5.40
CA ALA A 323 -21.48 7.26 -4.28
C ALA A 323 -21.56 7.96 -2.91
N ARG A 324 -21.15 9.23 -2.82
CA ARG A 324 -21.27 10.03 -1.59
C ARG A 324 -22.73 10.31 -1.24
N LEU A 325 -23.55 10.69 -2.23
CA LEU A 325 -25.00 10.94 -2.06
C LEU A 325 -25.72 9.67 -1.59
N VAL A 326 -25.48 8.53 -2.25
CA VAL A 326 -26.04 7.24 -1.86
C VAL A 326 -25.65 6.86 -0.41
N ARG A 327 -24.39 7.12 -0.01
CA ARG A 327 -23.95 6.89 1.35
C ARG A 327 -24.61 7.81 2.38
N ALA A 328 -24.84 9.07 2.01
CA ALA A 328 -25.53 10.03 2.87
C ALA A 328 -26.98 9.62 3.09
N ALA A 329 -27.71 9.26 2.02
CA ALA A 329 -29.07 8.75 2.11
C ALA A 329 -29.19 7.52 3.02
N ARG A 330 -28.27 6.54 2.91
CA ARG A 330 -28.25 5.37 3.82
C ARG A 330 -28.06 5.74 5.29
N ARG A 331 -27.38 6.82 5.61
CA ARG A 331 -27.16 7.24 7.02
C ARG A 331 -28.35 8.01 7.60
N ALA A 332 -29.20 8.54 6.73
CA ALA A 332 -30.39 9.31 7.11
C ALA A 332 -31.63 8.42 7.24
N ALA A 333 -31.63 7.22 6.65
CA ALA A 333 -32.64 6.17 6.80
C ALA A 333 -32.29 5.23 7.96
#